data_e749959e85f46f9eac8f9b58e1ea8179
#
_entry.id   e749959e85f46f9eac8f9b58e1ea8179
#
_cell.length_a   1.000
_cell.length_b   1.000
_cell.length_c   1.000
_cell.angle_alpha   90.00
_cell.angle_beta   90.00
_cell.angle_gamma   90.00
#
_symmetry.space_group_name_H-M   'P 1'
#
loop_
_entity.id
_entity.type
_entity.pdbx_description
1 polymer ?
#
loop_
_entity_poly.entity_id
_entity_poly.type
_entity_poly.pdbx_seq_one_letter_code
_entity_poly.pdbx_strand_id
1 'polypeptide(L)'
;GMTAVDLGAAPGGWTWQLVNRNIRVIAVDNGPMAESLMYLGLVEHQRADGFTFKPRHPVHWMVCDIVEKPARTAALIETWLGEGLCREAVVNLKLPMKQRYAEVVRLLERIDDGLKARGLKVSIGCKQLYHDREEVTCHLRRL
;
A
#
# COMPACT_ATOMS: atom_id res chain seq x y z
N GLY A 1 7.46 16.50 -8.94
CA GLY A 1 6.69 15.96 -7.85
C GLY A 1 6.44 14.47 -7.94
N MET A 2 6.27 13.88 -6.78
CA MET A 2 5.95 12.45 -6.70
C MET A 2 4.45 12.24 -6.84
N THR A 3 4.07 11.07 -7.31
CA THR A 3 2.68 10.60 -7.37
C THR A 3 2.55 9.34 -6.55
N ALA A 4 1.43 9.21 -5.85
CA ALA A 4 1.09 8.03 -5.07
C ALA A 4 -0.30 7.51 -5.44
N VAL A 5 -0.50 6.22 -5.24
CA VAL A 5 -1.84 5.61 -5.24
C VAL A 5 -2.12 5.15 -3.81
N ASP A 6 -3.29 5.54 -3.31
CA ASP A 6 -3.79 5.13 -2.00
C ASP A 6 -4.95 4.16 -2.21
N LEU A 7 -4.70 2.89 -1.95
CA LEU A 7 -5.68 1.81 -2.12
C LEU A 7 -6.51 1.64 -0.85
N GLY A 8 -7.82 1.70 -0.97
CA GLY A 8 -8.72 1.73 0.18
C GLY A 8 -8.66 3.06 0.91
N ALA A 9 -8.66 4.16 0.16
CA ALA A 9 -8.28 5.48 0.67
C ALA A 9 -9.31 6.14 1.60
N ALA A 10 -10.59 5.85 1.44
CA ALA A 10 -11.64 6.57 2.18
C ALA A 10 -11.57 6.33 3.69
N PRO A 11 -11.84 7.33 4.51
CA PRO A 11 -12.22 8.71 4.16
C PRO A 11 -11.04 9.61 3.76
N GLY A 12 -9.77 9.19 3.98
CA GLY A 12 -8.63 9.92 3.46
C GLY A 12 -7.49 10.21 4.43
N GLY A 13 -7.34 9.43 5.51
CA GLY A 13 -6.28 9.66 6.49
C GLY A 13 -4.87 9.57 5.91
N TRP A 14 -4.58 8.54 5.13
CA TRP A 14 -3.28 8.39 4.48
C TRP A 14 -3.12 9.35 3.32
N THR A 15 -4.20 9.58 2.55
CA THR A 15 -4.21 10.60 1.49
C THR A 15 -3.81 11.96 2.04
N TRP A 16 -4.34 12.36 3.20
CA TRP A 16 -4.00 13.62 3.85
C TRP A 16 -2.49 13.71 4.18
N GLN A 17 -1.91 12.63 4.71
CA GLN A 17 -0.48 12.57 4.99
C GLN A 17 0.37 12.77 3.74
N LEU A 18 -0.03 12.17 2.63
CA LEU A 18 0.69 12.29 1.36
C LEU A 18 0.57 13.71 0.79
N VAL A 19 -0.61 14.27 0.81
CA VAL A 19 -0.87 15.63 0.30
C VAL A 19 -0.07 16.67 1.09
N ASN A 20 0.06 16.49 2.40
CA ASN A 20 0.87 17.39 3.23
C ASN A 20 2.36 17.37 2.86
N ARG A 21 2.78 16.37 2.11
CA ARG A 21 4.15 16.26 1.58
C ARG A 21 4.23 16.68 0.11
N ASN A 22 3.20 17.38 -0.39
CA ASN A 22 3.08 17.80 -1.77
C ASN A 22 3.11 16.65 -2.79
N ILE A 23 2.59 15.50 -2.40
CA ILE A 23 2.48 14.33 -3.27
C ILE A 23 1.08 14.33 -3.90
N ARG A 24 1.01 14.16 -5.22
CA ARG A 24 -0.26 13.94 -5.91
C ARG A 24 -0.76 12.54 -5.60
N VAL A 25 -2.05 12.39 -5.29
CA VAL A 25 -2.62 11.12 -4.87
C VAL A 25 -3.78 10.73 -5.76
N ILE A 26 -3.71 9.51 -6.28
CA ILE A 26 -4.87 8.82 -6.86
C ILE A 26 -5.47 8.01 -5.71
N ALA A 27 -6.60 8.46 -5.19
CA ALA A 27 -7.28 7.81 -4.08
C ALA A 27 -8.30 6.82 -4.62
N VAL A 28 -8.09 5.55 -4.37
CA VAL A 28 -8.90 4.45 -4.88
C VAL A 28 -9.78 3.89 -3.76
N ASP A 29 -11.07 4.10 -3.87
CA ASP A 29 -12.06 3.58 -2.94
C ASP A 29 -13.47 3.76 -3.52
N ASN A 30 -14.37 2.81 -3.25
CA ASN A 30 -15.78 2.95 -3.60
C ASN A 30 -16.54 3.86 -2.63
N GLY A 31 -15.99 4.09 -1.44
CA GLY A 31 -16.56 5.00 -0.45
C GLY A 31 -16.20 6.46 -0.71
N PRO A 32 -16.88 7.38 -0.01
CA PRO A 32 -16.64 8.81 -0.19
C PRO A 32 -15.33 9.26 0.48
N MET A 33 -14.60 10.13 -0.20
CA MET A 33 -13.46 10.83 0.37
C MET A 33 -13.91 12.07 1.12
N ALA A 34 -13.18 12.46 2.16
CA ALA A 34 -13.44 13.69 2.89
C ALA A 34 -13.41 14.90 1.93
N GLU A 35 -14.45 15.74 1.96
CA GLU A 35 -14.58 16.88 1.05
C GLU A 35 -13.37 17.83 1.15
N SER A 36 -12.86 18.06 2.36
CA SER A 36 -11.70 18.92 2.58
C SER A 36 -10.47 18.53 1.79
N LEU A 37 -10.30 17.24 1.48
CA LEU A 37 -9.20 16.74 0.67
C LEU A 37 -9.38 17.04 -0.81
N MET A 38 -10.63 17.04 -1.28
CA MET A 38 -10.93 17.22 -2.70
C MET A 38 -10.70 18.66 -3.17
N TYR A 39 -10.70 19.63 -2.27
CA TYR A 39 -10.45 21.04 -2.61
C TYR A 39 -8.97 21.37 -2.80
N LEU A 40 -8.06 20.47 -2.45
CA LEU A 40 -6.63 20.75 -2.46
C LEU A 40 -5.99 20.67 -3.86
N GLY A 41 -6.71 20.14 -4.85
CA GLY A 41 -6.21 20.01 -6.22
C GLY A 41 -5.13 18.95 -6.41
N LEU A 42 -4.79 18.19 -5.37
CA LEU A 42 -3.76 17.14 -5.42
C LEU A 42 -4.34 15.73 -5.37
N VAL A 43 -5.66 15.60 -5.17
CA VAL A 43 -6.31 14.30 -5.02
C VAL A 43 -7.24 14.04 -6.20
N GLU A 44 -7.04 12.91 -6.85
CA GLU A 44 -7.96 12.35 -7.84
C GLU A 44 -8.64 11.14 -7.22
N HIS A 45 -9.95 11.19 -7.04
CA HIS A 45 -10.72 10.08 -6.50
C HIS A 45 -11.17 9.14 -7.61
N GLN A 46 -10.76 7.88 -7.55
CA GLN A 46 -11.18 6.82 -8.46
C GLN A 46 -12.07 5.85 -7.68
N ARG A 47 -13.34 5.76 -8.08
CA ARG A 47 -14.27 4.78 -7.49
C ARG A 47 -14.02 3.42 -8.14
N ALA A 48 -13.20 2.61 -7.47
CA ALA A 48 -12.78 1.31 -7.96
C ALA A 48 -12.39 0.40 -6.80
N ASP A 49 -12.29 -0.90 -7.08
CA ASP A 49 -11.76 -1.89 -6.15
C ASP A 49 -10.23 -1.77 -6.11
N GLY A 50 -9.67 -1.56 -4.90
CA GLY A 50 -8.23 -1.46 -4.73
C GLY A 50 -7.45 -2.69 -5.18
N PHE A 51 -8.05 -3.88 -5.15
CA PHE A 51 -7.36 -5.10 -5.58
C PHE A 51 -7.28 -5.27 -7.08
N THR A 52 -8.13 -4.60 -7.84
CA THR A 52 -8.16 -4.70 -9.32
C THR A 52 -7.66 -3.45 -10.01
N PHE A 53 -7.55 -2.34 -9.31
CA PHE A 53 -7.10 -1.07 -9.86
C PHE A 53 -5.63 -1.15 -10.30
N LYS A 54 -5.33 -0.59 -11.48
CA LYS A 54 -3.96 -0.38 -11.94
C LYS A 54 -3.84 1.04 -12.50
N PRO A 55 -2.76 1.76 -12.16
CA PRO A 55 -2.56 3.11 -12.69
C PRO A 55 -2.17 3.07 -14.17
N ARG A 56 -2.48 4.13 -14.90
CA ARG A 56 -2.07 4.26 -16.32
C ARG A 56 -0.56 4.39 -16.47
N HIS A 57 0.08 5.06 -15.51
CA HIS A 57 1.53 5.29 -15.49
C HIS A 57 2.07 4.82 -14.15
N PRO A 58 3.30 4.31 -14.10
CA PRO A 58 3.92 3.97 -12.83
C PRO A 58 3.94 5.17 -11.88
N VAL A 59 3.72 4.89 -10.60
CA VAL A 59 3.77 5.90 -9.55
C VAL A 59 4.97 5.65 -8.64
N HIS A 60 5.36 6.65 -7.86
CA HIS A 60 6.45 6.46 -6.90
C HIS A 60 6.01 5.61 -5.72
N TRP A 61 4.85 5.93 -5.14
CA TRP A 61 4.34 5.28 -3.94
C TRP A 61 3.02 4.56 -4.17
N MET A 62 2.89 3.38 -3.59
CA MET A 62 1.60 2.75 -3.35
C MET A 62 1.44 2.61 -1.84
N VAL A 63 0.34 3.12 -1.30
CA VAL A 63 -0.02 2.91 0.10
C VAL A 63 -1.33 2.13 0.16
N CYS A 64 -1.45 1.25 1.13
CA CYS A 64 -2.60 0.36 1.24
C CYS A 64 -2.95 0.09 2.70
N ASP A 65 -4.18 0.42 3.07
CA ASP A 65 -4.74 0.14 4.38
C ASP A 65 -6.13 -0.48 4.21
N ILE A 66 -6.17 -1.65 3.56
CA ILE A 66 -7.40 -2.38 3.32
C ILE A 66 -7.54 -3.49 4.35
N VAL A 67 -8.74 -3.63 4.93
CA VAL A 67 -9.05 -4.74 5.82
C VAL A 67 -9.27 -5.99 4.98
N GLU A 68 -8.25 -6.85 4.90
CA GLU A 68 -8.27 -8.06 4.10
C GLU A 68 -7.28 -9.08 4.68
N LYS A 69 -7.38 -10.33 4.24
CA LYS A 69 -6.44 -11.38 4.63
C LYS A 69 -5.01 -10.99 4.24
N PRO A 70 -4.02 -11.18 5.12
CA PRO A 70 -2.63 -10.81 4.83
C PRO A 70 -2.08 -11.41 3.54
N ALA A 71 -2.43 -12.65 3.23
CA ALA A 71 -1.97 -13.32 2.00
C ALA A 71 -2.45 -12.60 0.73
N ARG A 72 -3.68 -12.06 0.75
CA ARG A 72 -4.22 -11.31 -0.39
C ARG A 72 -3.51 -9.97 -0.56
N THR A 73 -3.24 -9.29 0.55
CA THR A 73 -2.48 -8.03 0.54
C THR A 73 -1.04 -8.28 0.08
N ALA A 74 -0.41 -9.37 0.52
CA ALA A 74 0.93 -9.74 0.08
C ALA A 74 1.01 -9.98 -1.43
N ALA A 75 0.01 -10.66 -1.99
CA ALA A 75 -0.07 -10.87 -3.43
C ALA A 75 -0.23 -9.56 -4.21
N LEU A 76 -0.99 -8.61 -3.67
CA LEU A 76 -1.14 -7.27 -4.22
C LEU A 76 0.19 -6.52 -4.27
N ILE A 77 0.95 -6.55 -3.17
CA ILE A 77 2.28 -5.94 -3.09
C ILE A 77 3.20 -6.52 -4.15
N GLU A 78 3.24 -7.84 -4.25
CA GLU A 78 4.08 -8.55 -5.22
C GLU A 78 3.74 -8.13 -6.65
N THR A 79 2.46 -8.01 -6.97
CA THR A 79 2.00 -7.53 -8.28
C THR A 79 2.47 -6.10 -8.54
N TRP A 80 2.25 -5.19 -7.62
CA TRP A 80 2.60 -3.79 -7.80
C TRP A 80 4.10 -3.57 -7.98
N LEU A 81 4.91 -4.17 -7.13
CA LEU A 81 6.36 -4.07 -7.24
C LEU A 81 6.89 -4.87 -8.42
N GLY A 82 6.36 -6.08 -8.62
CA GLY A 82 6.82 -6.98 -9.68
C GLY A 82 6.52 -6.49 -11.09
N GLU A 83 5.37 -5.86 -11.29
CA GLU A 83 4.99 -5.27 -12.58
C GLU A 83 5.52 -3.84 -12.76
N GLY A 84 6.21 -3.30 -11.77
CA GLY A 84 6.75 -1.96 -11.83
C GLY A 84 5.72 -0.86 -11.77
N LEU A 85 4.55 -1.11 -11.17
CA LEU A 85 3.48 -0.12 -11.02
C LEU A 85 3.82 0.94 -9.99
N CYS A 86 4.64 0.59 -9.00
CA CYS A 86 5.20 1.53 -8.03
C CYS A 86 6.65 1.20 -7.73
N ARG A 87 7.38 2.18 -7.20
CA ARG A 87 8.76 2.00 -6.75
C ARG A 87 8.83 1.59 -5.29
N GLU A 88 7.95 2.15 -4.46
CA GLU A 88 7.89 1.89 -3.04
C GLU A 88 6.45 1.64 -2.62
N ALA A 89 6.28 0.75 -1.66
CA ALA A 89 4.97 0.42 -1.09
C ALA A 89 5.02 0.57 0.43
N VAL A 90 3.97 1.17 1.00
CA VAL A 90 3.74 1.20 2.44
C VAL A 90 2.38 0.59 2.68
N VAL A 91 2.35 -0.51 3.39
CA VAL A 91 1.12 -1.29 3.56
C VAL A 91 0.94 -1.73 5.01
N ASN A 92 -0.31 -1.80 5.43
CA ASN A 92 -0.68 -2.40 6.70
C ASN A 92 -1.11 -3.85 6.46
N LEU A 93 -0.42 -4.78 7.10
CA LEU A 93 -0.77 -6.19 7.11
C LEU A 93 -1.55 -6.49 8.38
N LYS A 94 -2.79 -6.94 8.23
CA LYS A 94 -3.62 -7.39 9.35
C LYS A 94 -3.13 -8.75 9.83
N LEU A 95 -2.88 -8.88 11.13
CA LEU A 95 -2.27 -10.08 11.69
C LEU A 95 -3.32 -11.01 12.29
N PRO A 96 -3.14 -12.34 12.19
CA PRO A 96 -4.01 -13.30 12.88
C PRO A 96 -3.81 -13.19 14.39
N MET A 97 -4.76 -13.67 15.15
CA MET A 97 -4.69 -13.65 16.62
C MET A 97 -3.55 -14.51 17.17
N LYS A 98 -3.19 -15.59 16.45
CA LYS A 98 -2.13 -16.53 16.84
C LYS A 98 -1.00 -16.50 15.82
N GLN A 99 0.23 -16.75 16.30
CA GLN A 99 1.43 -16.87 15.46
C GLN A 99 1.68 -15.66 14.55
N ARG A 100 1.43 -14.46 15.07
CA ARG A 100 1.55 -13.21 14.31
C ARG A 100 2.92 -13.02 13.70
N TYR A 101 3.97 -13.24 14.47
CA TYR A 101 5.35 -13.08 14.01
C TYR A 101 5.68 -14.06 12.87
N ALA A 102 5.34 -15.34 13.05
CA ALA A 102 5.59 -16.36 12.03
C ALA A 102 4.83 -16.05 10.73
N GLU A 103 3.60 -15.54 10.82
CA GLU A 103 2.80 -15.17 9.66
C GLU A 103 3.45 -14.00 8.90
N VAL A 104 3.92 -12.97 9.59
CA VAL A 104 4.61 -11.85 8.96
C VAL A 104 5.86 -12.32 8.24
N VAL A 105 6.71 -13.10 8.91
CA VAL A 105 7.93 -13.64 8.32
C VAL A 105 7.62 -14.45 7.06
N ARG A 106 6.64 -15.32 7.13
CA ARG A 106 6.23 -16.16 6.00
C ARG A 106 5.78 -15.33 4.80
N LEU A 107 4.97 -14.29 5.04
CA LEU A 107 4.46 -13.42 3.98
C LEU A 107 5.57 -12.60 3.34
N LEU A 108 6.47 -12.07 4.14
CA LEU A 108 7.60 -11.27 3.64
C LEU A 108 8.57 -12.12 2.83
N GLU A 109 8.84 -13.35 3.26
CA GLU A 109 9.65 -14.30 2.51
C GLU A 109 9.00 -14.63 1.17
N ARG A 110 7.69 -14.85 1.15
CA ARG A 110 6.95 -15.11 -0.08
C ARG A 110 7.06 -13.95 -1.08
N ILE A 111 6.92 -12.72 -0.60
CA ILE A 111 7.05 -11.53 -1.44
C ILE A 111 8.48 -11.43 -1.99
N ASP A 112 9.47 -11.58 -1.13
CA ASP A 112 10.88 -11.51 -1.52
C ASP A 112 11.24 -12.57 -2.55
N ASP A 113 10.82 -13.82 -2.33
CA ASP A 113 11.07 -14.92 -3.24
C ASP A 113 10.36 -14.71 -4.59
N GLY A 114 9.12 -14.26 -4.58
CA GLY A 114 8.36 -13.97 -5.79
C GLY A 114 9.01 -12.87 -6.62
N LEU A 115 9.53 -11.83 -5.98
CA LEU A 115 10.21 -10.73 -6.66
C LEU A 115 11.58 -11.14 -7.17
N LYS A 116 12.34 -11.94 -6.41
CA LYS A 116 13.62 -12.52 -6.87
C LYS A 116 13.43 -13.38 -8.09
N ALA A 117 12.34 -14.15 -8.17
CA ALA A 117 12.01 -14.95 -9.34
C ALA A 117 11.78 -14.09 -10.59
N ARG A 118 11.42 -12.82 -10.41
CA ARG A 118 11.29 -11.83 -11.50
C ARG A 118 12.59 -11.03 -11.73
N GLY A 119 13.68 -11.38 -11.05
CA GLY A 119 14.95 -10.67 -11.15
C GLY A 119 15.02 -9.35 -10.37
N LEU A 120 14.12 -9.15 -9.41
CA LEU A 120 14.04 -7.93 -8.62
C LEU A 120 14.56 -8.12 -7.20
N LYS A 121 15.21 -7.09 -6.68
CA LYS A 121 15.62 -7.00 -5.27
C LYS A 121 14.78 -5.93 -4.59
N VAL A 122 14.35 -6.20 -3.36
CA VAL A 122 13.60 -5.25 -2.53
C VAL A 122 14.23 -5.12 -1.16
N SER A 123 14.18 -3.92 -0.62
CA SER A 123 14.44 -3.66 0.79
C SER A 123 13.09 -3.68 1.51
N ILE A 124 13.00 -4.44 2.60
CA ILE A 124 11.76 -4.60 3.37
C ILE A 124 12.04 -4.23 4.82
N GLY A 125 11.25 -3.28 5.34
CA GLY A 125 11.25 -2.94 6.75
C GLY A 125 9.82 -2.95 7.27
N CYS A 126 9.60 -3.53 8.44
CA CYS A 126 8.28 -3.58 9.06
C CYS A 126 8.33 -3.07 10.48
N LYS A 127 7.27 -2.36 10.88
CA LYS A 127 7.15 -1.77 12.19
C LYS A 127 5.73 -1.91 12.70
N GLN A 128 5.59 -2.36 13.94
CA GLN A 128 4.30 -2.35 14.61
C GLN A 128 4.07 -0.95 15.20
N LEU A 129 2.96 -0.33 14.83
CA LEU A 129 2.60 0.98 15.37
C LEU A 129 2.14 0.82 16.82
N TYR A 130 2.46 1.82 17.64
CA TYR A 130 2.32 1.78 19.10
C TYR A 130 0.93 1.39 19.61
N HIS A 131 -0.12 1.82 18.94
CA HIS A 131 -1.50 1.58 19.38
C HIS A 131 -2.22 0.44 18.62
N ASP A 132 -1.55 -0.20 17.67
CA ASP A 132 -2.19 -1.23 16.86
C ASP A 132 -1.45 -2.56 17.01
N ARG A 133 -2.03 -3.46 17.81
CA ARG A 133 -1.47 -4.80 18.07
C ARG A 133 -1.86 -5.83 17.01
N GLU A 134 -2.80 -5.50 16.13
CA GLU A 134 -3.38 -6.42 15.16
C GLU A 134 -2.83 -6.22 13.76
N GLU A 135 -1.96 -5.26 13.58
CA GLU A 135 -1.35 -5.02 12.27
C GLU A 135 0.10 -4.57 12.38
N VAL A 136 0.82 -4.77 11.30
CA VAL A 136 2.18 -4.28 11.11
C VAL A 136 2.23 -3.44 9.84
N THR A 137 2.94 -2.32 9.89
CA THR A 137 3.17 -1.46 8.73
C THR A 137 4.50 -1.85 8.08
N CYS A 138 4.48 -2.19 6.82
CA CYS A 138 5.65 -2.58 6.06
C CYS A 138 5.96 -1.57 4.97
N HIS A 139 7.23 -1.23 4.85
CA HIS A 139 7.77 -0.40 3.78
C HIS A 139 8.66 -1.27 2.90
N LEU A 140 8.32 -1.36 1.62
CA LEU A 140 9.03 -2.15 0.64
C LEU A 140 9.52 -1.22 -0.47
N ARG A 141 10.78 -1.32 -0.82
CA ARG A 141 11.39 -0.47 -1.85
C ARG A 141 12.17 -1.32 -2.84
N ARG A 142 11.95 -1.10 -4.12
CA ARG A 142 12.77 -1.69 -5.18
C ARG A 142 14.17 -1.09 -5.13
N LEU A 143 15.16 -1.94 -5.19
CA LEU A 143 16.57 -1.54 -5.22
C LEU A 143 17.11 -1.42 -6.66
#